data_a3b678bdfc934c4530250147d0e671cf
#
_entry.id   a3b678bdfc934c4530250147d0e671cf
#
_cell.length_a   1.000
_cell.length_b   1.000
_cell.length_c   1.000
_cell.angle_alpha   90.00
_cell.angle_beta   90.00
_cell.angle_gamma   90.00
#
_symmetry.space_group_name_H-M   'P 1'
#
loop_
_entity.id
_entity.type
_entity.pdbx_description
1 polymer ?
#
loop_
_entity_poly.entity_id
_entity_poly.type
_entity_poly.pdbx_seq_one_letter_code
_entity_poly.pdbx_strand_id
1 'polypeptide(L)'
;VGASAKHLNAPKVKLGERNTLPVDPMYYLTAGYRIKFRNPFVTLQPSILARTDLSGYRLDVTSRVVYNNENRLLYGGVSYSPTNSVNFLIGGSVKGFVLGYSYELYTSAISVGNGSHELFIGYQTDINFAKKGRNKHQSVRIL
;
A
#
# COMPACT_ATOMS: atom_id res chain seq x y z
N VAL A 1 1.37 -11.22 6.70
CA VAL A 1 1.79 -10.51 7.93
C VAL A 1 3.17 -9.95 7.70
N GLY A 2 3.42 -8.71 8.10
CA GLY A 2 4.70 -8.04 7.99
C GLY A 2 4.97 -7.14 9.19
N ALA A 3 6.25 -6.99 9.53
CA ALA A 3 6.70 -6.05 10.54
C ALA A 3 7.89 -5.26 10.01
N SER A 4 7.97 -3.99 10.34
CA SER A 4 9.11 -3.16 9.99
C SER A 4 9.35 -2.10 11.08
N ALA A 5 10.59 -1.62 11.14
CA ALA A 5 10.97 -0.54 12.02
C ALA A 5 11.83 0.47 11.27
N LYS A 6 11.65 1.75 11.59
CA LYS A 6 12.40 2.87 11.02
C LYS A 6 13.02 3.70 12.13
N HIS A 7 14.12 4.37 11.81
CA HIS A 7 14.81 5.30 12.73
C HIS A 7 15.26 4.64 14.05
N LEU A 8 15.67 3.37 14.01
CA LEU A 8 16.08 2.61 15.22
C LEU A 8 17.24 3.26 15.98
N ASN A 9 18.09 4.02 15.31
CA ASN A 9 19.20 4.76 15.91
C ASN A 9 18.80 6.11 16.51
N ALA A 10 17.51 6.46 16.51
CA ALA A 10 16.97 7.70 17.05
C ALA A 10 17.85 8.95 16.75
N PRO A 11 18.13 9.28 15.48
CA PRO A 11 19.07 10.34 15.14
C PRO A 11 18.55 11.69 15.64
N LYS A 12 19.43 12.47 16.26
CA LYS A 12 19.15 13.87 16.63
C LYS A 12 19.56 14.77 15.47
N VAL A 13 18.59 15.36 14.81
CA VAL A 13 18.81 16.32 13.72
C VAL A 13 18.95 17.72 14.31
N LYS A 14 20.09 18.36 14.10
CA LYS A 14 20.30 19.78 14.48
C LYS A 14 19.64 20.67 13.41
N LEU A 15 18.65 21.42 13.80
CA LEU A 15 18.00 22.46 12.99
C LEU A 15 18.51 23.83 13.45
N GLY A 16 19.60 24.31 12.80
CA GLY A 16 20.25 25.55 13.19
C GLY A 16 21.08 25.43 14.47
N GLU A 17 21.47 26.58 15.06
CA GLU A 17 22.36 26.61 16.23
C GLU A 17 21.68 26.27 17.57
N ARG A 18 20.35 26.31 17.65
CA ARG A 18 19.62 26.20 18.93
C ARG A 18 18.56 25.11 19.01
N ASN A 19 18.17 24.46 17.89
CA ASN A 19 17.13 23.45 17.89
C ASN A 19 17.65 22.07 17.49
N THR A 20 17.45 21.08 18.35
CA THR A 20 17.63 19.67 18.04
C THR A 20 16.26 19.00 17.96
N LEU A 21 15.96 18.38 16.83
CA LEU A 21 14.76 17.57 16.65
C LEU A 21 15.15 16.09 16.87
N PRO A 22 14.68 15.46 17.95
CA PRO A 22 14.81 14.00 18.07
C PRO A 22 13.88 13.34 17.07
N VAL A 23 14.38 12.37 16.32
CA VAL A 23 13.56 11.54 15.45
C VAL A 23 13.35 10.21 16.16
N ASP A 24 12.14 10.01 16.69
CA ASP A 24 11.80 8.81 17.43
C ASP A 24 11.72 7.58 16.52
N PRO A 25 12.09 6.39 17.04
CA PRO A 25 11.97 5.15 16.29
C PRO A 25 10.49 4.84 16.03
N MET A 26 10.18 4.42 14.81
CA MET A 26 8.83 4.05 14.39
C MET A 26 8.75 2.55 14.11
N TYR A 27 7.75 1.92 14.67
CA TYR A 27 7.43 0.51 14.49
C TYR A 27 6.13 0.35 13.71
N TYR A 28 6.12 -0.60 12.79
CA TYR A 28 4.98 -0.92 11.94
C TYR A 28 4.68 -2.41 12.01
N LEU A 29 3.41 -2.74 12.17
CA LEU A 29 2.88 -4.09 12.06
C LEU A 29 1.75 -4.08 11.04
N THR A 30 1.85 -4.96 10.05
CA THR A 30 0.81 -5.13 9.03
C THR A 30 0.29 -6.56 9.02
N ALA A 31 -1.01 -6.71 8.88
CA ALA A 31 -1.63 -7.98 8.61
C ALA A 31 -2.71 -7.80 7.56
N GLY A 32 -2.88 -8.79 6.69
CA GLY A 32 -3.92 -8.78 5.69
C GLY A 32 -4.29 -10.19 5.27
N TYR A 33 -5.50 -10.32 4.78
CA TYR A 33 -6.02 -11.57 4.29
C TYR A 33 -6.67 -11.37 2.92
N ARG A 34 -6.72 -12.44 2.11
CA ARG A 34 -7.35 -12.42 0.80
C ARG A 34 -8.47 -13.45 0.77
N ILE A 35 -9.70 -12.98 0.70
CA ILE A 35 -10.91 -13.79 0.64
C ILE A 35 -11.35 -13.85 -0.82
N LYS A 36 -11.27 -15.02 -1.42
CA LYS A 36 -11.80 -15.26 -2.76
C LYS A 36 -13.26 -15.66 -2.67
N PHE A 37 -14.11 -14.96 -3.42
CA PHE A 37 -15.52 -15.32 -3.54
C PHE A 37 -15.72 -16.48 -4.54
N ARG A 38 -16.95 -16.95 -4.62
CA ARG A 38 -17.36 -17.95 -5.63
C ARG A 38 -17.13 -17.44 -7.07
N ASN A 39 -17.24 -16.12 -7.24
CA ASN A 39 -16.84 -15.46 -8.48
C ASN A 39 -15.30 -15.30 -8.49
N PRO A 40 -14.58 -15.94 -9.45
CA PRO A 40 -13.11 -15.92 -9.49
C PRO A 40 -12.52 -14.54 -9.73
N PHE A 41 -13.30 -13.61 -10.28
CA PHE A 41 -12.86 -12.25 -10.58
C PHE A 41 -12.91 -11.30 -9.38
N VAL A 42 -13.66 -11.66 -8.32
CA VAL A 42 -13.85 -10.80 -7.15
C VAL A 42 -13.08 -11.32 -5.95
N THR A 43 -12.35 -10.44 -5.31
CA THR A 43 -11.57 -10.73 -4.11
C THR A 43 -11.77 -9.63 -3.09
N LEU A 44 -12.05 -9.99 -1.83
CA LEU A 44 -12.04 -9.08 -0.70
C LEU A 44 -10.68 -9.15 0.00
N GLN A 45 -10.11 -8.00 0.29
CA GLN A 45 -8.80 -7.87 0.91
C GLN A 45 -8.90 -7.00 2.17
N PRO A 46 -9.31 -7.56 3.31
CA PRO A 46 -9.18 -6.88 4.59
C PRO A 46 -7.71 -6.80 4.99
N SER A 47 -7.31 -5.67 5.56
CA SER A 47 -5.97 -5.45 6.07
C SER A 47 -5.98 -4.51 7.27
N ILE A 48 -4.96 -4.66 8.10
CA ILE A 48 -4.74 -3.84 9.28
C ILE A 48 -3.30 -3.34 9.27
N LEU A 49 -3.11 -2.09 9.61
CA LEU A 49 -1.81 -1.46 9.80
C LEU A 49 -1.79 -0.81 11.18
N ALA A 50 -0.90 -1.26 12.04
CA ALA A 50 -0.61 -0.61 13.30
C ALA A 50 0.77 0.07 13.22
N ARG A 51 0.87 1.29 13.68
CA ARG A 51 2.13 2.02 13.82
C ARG A 51 2.22 2.71 15.16
N THR A 52 3.43 2.78 15.71
CA THR A 52 3.72 3.49 16.96
C THR A 52 5.11 4.09 16.92
N ASP A 53 5.25 5.25 17.53
CA ASP A 53 6.52 5.93 17.80
C ASP A 53 6.88 5.91 19.30
N LEU A 54 6.26 5.03 20.09
CA LEU A 54 6.34 4.92 21.54
C LEU A 54 5.65 6.06 22.32
N SER A 55 5.37 7.19 21.68
CA SER A 55 4.63 8.32 22.26
C SER A 55 3.15 8.27 21.89
N GLY A 56 2.84 7.71 20.72
CA GLY A 56 1.49 7.55 20.21
C GLY A 56 1.33 6.27 19.39
N TYR A 57 0.09 5.91 19.11
CA TYR A 57 -0.21 4.81 18.20
C TYR A 57 -1.27 5.20 17.18
N ARG A 58 -1.18 4.64 16.02
CA ARG A 58 -2.24 4.72 14.99
C ARG A 58 -2.55 3.32 14.49
N LEU A 59 -3.84 3.06 14.38
CA LEU A 59 -4.39 1.84 13.82
C LEU A 59 -5.21 2.21 12.59
N ASP A 60 -4.92 1.59 11.47
CA ASP A 60 -5.67 1.75 10.23
C ASP A 60 -6.24 0.38 9.82
N VAL A 61 -7.55 0.29 9.71
CA VAL A 61 -8.25 -0.91 9.25
C VAL A 61 -8.81 -0.63 7.86
N THR A 62 -8.41 -1.42 6.88
CA THR A 62 -8.81 -1.23 5.48
C THR A 62 -9.52 -2.46 4.96
N SER A 63 -10.62 -2.25 4.25
CA SER A 63 -11.32 -3.28 3.48
C SER A 63 -11.38 -2.87 2.02
N ARG A 64 -10.84 -3.70 1.13
CA ARG A 64 -10.79 -3.45 -0.30
C ARG A 64 -11.43 -4.60 -1.07
N VAL A 65 -12.33 -4.28 -1.97
CA VAL A 65 -12.85 -5.20 -2.98
C VAL A 65 -12.06 -4.99 -4.27
N VAL A 66 -11.56 -6.05 -4.84
CA VAL A 66 -10.80 -6.05 -6.09
C VAL A 66 -11.52 -6.93 -7.10
N TYR A 67 -11.84 -6.35 -8.24
CA TYR A 67 -12.31 -7.05 -9.42
C TYR A 67 -11.17 -7.15 -10.43
N ASN A 68 -10.75 -8.36 -10.73
CA ASN A 68 -9.62 -8.63 -11.64
C ASN A 68 -10.08 -9.54 -12.77
N ASN A 69 -10.12 -9.01 -13.98
CA ASN A 69 -10.46 -9.75 -15.20
C ASN A 69 -9.37 -9.48 -16.25
N GLU A 70 -8.54 -10.49 -16.51
CA GLU A 70 -7.42 -10.55 -17.46
C GLU A 70 -6.71 -9.21 -17.77
N ASN A 71 -7.39 -8.28 -18.44
CA ASN A 71 -6.84 -6.98 -18.88
C ASN A 71 -7.37 -5.78 -18.11
N ARG A 72 -8.23 -6.01 -17.11
CA ARG A 72 -8.86 -4.93 -16.32
C ARG A 72 -8.83 -5.27 -14.85
N LEU A 73 -8.28 -4.39 -14.07
CA LEU A 73 -8.32 -4.45 -12.62
C LEU A 73 -9.09 -3.23 -12.14
N LEU A 74 -10.13 -3.45 -11.36
CA LEU A 74 -10.85 -2.38 -10.66
C LEU A 74 -10.79 -2.67 -9.16
N TYR A 75 -10.69 -1.64 -8.37
CA TYR A 75 -10.76 -1.78 -6.92
C TYR A 75 -11.49 -0.61 -6.29
N GLY A 76 -12.14 -0.89 -5.19
CA GLY A 76 -12.73 0.11 -4.31
C GLY A 76 -12.64 -0.34 -2.87
N GLY A 77 -12.57 0.59 -1.94
CA GLY A 77 -12.44 0.24 -0.55
C GLY A 77 -12.63 1.40 0.41
N VAL A 78 -12.63 1.05 1.67
CA VAL A 78 -12.75 1.98 2.79
C VAL A 78 -11.64 1.66 3.79
N SER A 79 -10.99 2.69 4.29
CA SER A 79 -10.05 2.62 5.39
C SER A 79 -10.56 3.45 6.56
N TYR A 80 -10.51 2.90 7.74
CA TYR A 80 -10.91 3.56 8.97
C TYR A 80 -9.75 3.63 9.95
N SER A 81 -9.46 4.83 10.40
CA SER A 81 -8.49 5.13 11.43
C SER A 81 -9.22 5.73 12.63
N PRO A 82 -9.43 4.98 13.72
CA PRO A 82 -10.30 5.41 14.84
C PRO A 82 -9.96 6.76 15.44
N THR A 83 -8.69 7.15 15.40
CA THR A 83 -8.20 8.39 15.99
C THR A 83 -8.03 9.54 15.02
N ASN A 84 -8.28 9.33 13.72
CA ASN A 84 -7.85 10.29 12.72
C ASN A 84 -8.86 10.53 11.60
N SER A 85 -9.27 9.49 10.84
CA SER A 85 -9.99 9.71 9.59
C SER A 85 -10.71 8.47 9.07
N VAL A 86 -11.65 8.71 8.15
CA VAL A 86 -12.19 7.70 7.25
C VAL A 86 -11.72 8.02 5.83
N ASN A 87 -11.21 7.04 5.11
CA ASN A 87 -10.72 7.19 3.76
C ASN A 87 -11.50 6.27 2.81
N PHE A 88 -11.98 6.83 1.71
CA PHE A 88 -12.59 6.12 0.60
C PHE A 88 -11.62 6.08 -0.56
N LEU A 89 -11.44 4.91 -1.15
CA LEU A 89 -10.55 4.73 -2.29
C LEU A 89 -11.23 3.99 -3.43
N ILE A 90 -10.97 4.42 -4.64
CA ILE A 90 -11.41 3.77 -5.87
C ILE A 90 -10.31 3.89 -6.91
N GLY A 91 -10.16 2.87 -7.73
CA GLY A 91 -9.20 2.94 -8.81
C GLY A 91 -9.25 1.72 -9.71
N GLY A 92 -8.39 1.74 -10.70
CA GLY A 92 -8.31 0.64 -11.65
C GLY A 92 -7.09 0.71 -12.54
N SER A 93 -6.87 -0.38 -13.25
CA SER A 93 -5.84 -0.49 -14.27
C SER A 93 -6.44 -1.12 -15.52
N VAL A 94 -6.14 -0.52 -16.67
CA VAL A 94 -6.55 -1.02 -17.99
C VAL A 94 -5.39 -0.86 -18.94
N LYS A 95 -4.91 -1.97 -19.52
CA LYS A 95 -3.81 -1.98 -20.51
C LYS A 95 -2.55 -1.23 -20.03
N GLY A 96 -2.21 -1.36 -18.74
CA GLY A 96 -1.04 -0.72 -18.15
C GLY A 96 -1.28 0.69 -17.61
N PHE A 97 -2.35 1.38 -17.98
CA PHE A 97 -2.72 2.65 -17.36
C PHE A 97 -3.37 2.39 -16.01
N VAL A 98 -2.88 3.04 -14.99
CA VAL A 98 -3.39 2.96 -13.61
C VAL A 98 -3.94 4.32 -13.22
N LEU A 99 -5.18 4.33 -12.75
CA LEU A 99 -5.83 5.51 -12.20
C LEU A 99 -6.35 5.17 -10.81
N GLY A 100 -6.12 6.06 -9.86
CA GLY A 100 -6.64 5.92 -8.51
C GLY A 100 -7.08 7.27 -7.97
N TYR A 101 -8.13 7.25 -7.17
CA TYR A 101 -8.65 8.40 -6.46
C TYR A 101 -8.92 8.00 -5.01
N SER A 102 -8.57 8.87 -4.09
CA SER A 102 -8.91 8.72 -2.69
C SER A 102 -9.47 10.01 -2.10
N TYR A 103 -10.37 9.84 -1.16
CA TYR A 103 -10.96 10.93 -0.40
C TYR A 103 -10.88 10.62 1.08
N GLU A 104 -10.19 11.45 1.84
CA GLU A 104 -10.02 11.32 3.27
C GLU A 104 -10.86 12.35 4.02
N LEU A 105 -11.75 11.86 4.89
CA LEU A 105 -12.55 12.65 5.81
C LEU A 105 -11.87 12.61 7.19
N TYR A 106 -11.45 13.76 7.69
CA TYR A 106 -10.89 13.85 9.03
C TYR A 106 -12.01 13.82 10.08
N THR A 107 -11.89 12.90 11.04
CA THR A 107 -12.84 12.74 12.15
C THR A 107 -12.29 13.30 13.45
N SER A 108 -11.02 13.75 13.48
CA SER A 108 -10.38 14.35 14.64
C SER A 108 -10.77 15.82 14.79
N ALA A 109 -10.83 16.31 16.04
CA ALA A 109 -11.18 17.70 16.37
C ALA A 109 -10.20 18.76 15.81
N ILE A 110 -9.06 18.35 15.25
CA ILE A 110 -8.02 19.22 14.67
C ILE A 110 -8.20 19.34 13.15
N SER A 111 -9.34 18.93 12.59
CA SER A 111 -9.55 18.99 11.15
C SER A 111 -9.69 20.44 10.68
N VAL A 112 -8.65 20.95 10.03
CA VAL A 112 -8.70 22.21 9.29
C VAL A 112 -9.17 21.87 7.87
N GLY A 113 -10.47 21.96 7.60
CA GLY A 113 -11.04 21.77 6.27
C GLY A 113 -11.94 20.55 6.10
N ASN A 114 -12.53 20.42 4.93
CA ASN A 114 -13.55 19.39 4.59
C ASN A 114 -12.97 18.04 4.15
N GLY A 115 -11.70 17.75 4.39
CA GLY A 115 -11.04 16.53 3.96
C GLY A 115 -9.98 16.76 2.89
N SER A 116 -9.30 15.70 2.46
CA SER A 116 -8.31 15.77 1.39
C SER A 116 -8.68 14.86 0.22
N HIS A 117 -8.30 15.29 -0.98
CA HIS A 117 -8.49 14.57 -2.23
C HIS A 117 -7.13 14.22 -2.79
N GLU A 118 -6.96 12.97 -3.19
CA GLU A 118 -5.74 12.50 -3.83
C GLU A 118 -6.06 11.82 -5.16
N LEU A 119 -5.36 12.19 -6.20
CA LEU A 119 -5.45 11.58 -7.52
C LEU A 119 -4.11 10.95 -7.86
N PHE A 120 -4.12 9.69 -8.24
CA PHE A 120 -2.96 8.95 -8.71
C PHE A 120 -3.15 8.53 -10.15
N ILE A 121 -2.16 8.84 -11.00
CA ILE A 121 -2.09 8.40 -12.39
C ILE A 121 -0.75 7.74 -12.61
N GLY A 122 -0.73 6.56 -13.20
CA GLY A 122 0.50 5.82 -13.48
C GLY A 122 0.39 4.99 -14.76
N TYR A 123 1.55 4.57 -15.24
CA TYR A 123 1.66 3.61 -16.32
C TYR A 123 2.59 2.48 -15.90
N GLN A 124 2.10 1.26 -16.01
CA GLN A 124 2.85 0.04 -15.70
C GLN A 124 3.04 -0.78 -16.97
N THR A 125 4.27 -1.15 -17.25
CA THR A 125 4.62 -2.05 -18.35
C THR A 125 5.51 -3.18 -17.84
N ASP A 126 5.29 -4.36 -18.38
CA ASP A 126 6.15 -5.51 -18.11
C ASP A 126 7.41 -5.44 -18.95
N ILE A 127 8.54 -5.22 -18.32
CA ILE A 127 9.84 -5.22 -18.98
C ILE A 127 10.47 -6.59 -18.78
N ASN A 128 10.51 -7.39 -19.85
CA ASN A 128 11.09 -8.71 -19.84
C ASN A 128 12.58 -8.63 -20.18
N PHE A 129 13.44 -8.56 -19.18
CA PHE A 129 14.90 -8.61 -19.34
C PHE A 129 15.44 -10.02 -19.58
N ALA A 130 14.62 -11.06 -19.49
CA ALA A 130 15.05 -12.40 -19.78
C ALA A 130 15.37 -12.52 -21.27
N LYS A 131 16.66 -12.43 -21.62
CA LYS A 131 17.13 -12.92 -22.92
C LYS A 131 16.65 -14.38 -23.03
N LYS A 132 15.79 -14.65 -24.01
CA LYS A 132 15.38 -15.98 -24.38
C LYS A 132 16.65 -16.75 -24.79
N GLY A 133 17.34 -17.31 -23.81
CA GLY A 133 18.49 -18.18 -24.02
C GLY A 133 18.00 -19.36 -24.84
N ARG A 134 18.43 -19.43 -26.09
CA ARG A 134 18.22 -20.59 -26.96
C ARG A 134 19.09 -21.70 -26.39
N ASN A 135 18.55 -22.48 -25.44
CA ASN A 135 19.21 -23.70 -24.96
C ASN A 135 19.33 -24.67 -26.10
N LYS A 136 20.48 -24.68 -26.78
CA LYS A 136 20.89 -25.65 -27.78
C LYS A 136 21.55 -26.88 -27.14
N HIS A 137 21.08 -27.34 -26.02
CA HIS A 137 21.50 -28.61 -25.48
C HIS A 137 20.48 -29.68 -25.92
N GLN A 138 20.61 -30.14 -27.15
CA GLN A 138 20.08 -31.44 -27.52
C GLN A 138 20.99 -32.49 -26.87
N SER A 139 20.43 -33.23 -25.94
CA SER A 139 21.05 -34.44 -25.40
C SER A 139 21.19 -35.45 -26.56
N VAL A 140 22.41 -35.64 -27.03
CA VAL A 140 22.72 -36.73 -27.94
C VAL A 140 22.76 -38.01 -27.11
N ARG A 141 21.70 -38.82 -27.16
CA ARG A 141 21.76 -40.21 -26.70
C ARG A 141 22.59 -41.00 -27.71
N ILE A 142 23.78 -41.38 -27.29
CA ILE A 142 24.56 -42.41 -27.99
C ILE A 142 24.02 -43.76 -27.50
N LEU A 143 23.51 -44.59 -28.43
CA LEU A 143 23.13 -45.97 -28.24
C LEU A 143 24.38 -46.81 -28.10
#